data_e16decbfb8fd2e11dcb2b8ac9bfea6e0
#
_entry.id   e16decbfb8fd2e11dcb2b8ac9bfea6e0
#
_cell.length_a   1.000
_cell.length_b   1.000
_cell.length_c   1.000
_cell.angle_alpha   90.00
_cell.angle_beta   90.00
_cell.angle_gamma   90.00
#
_symmetry.space_group_name_H-M   'P 1'
#
loop_
_entity.id
_entity.type
_entity.pdbx_description
1 polymer ?
#
loop_
_entity_poly.entity_id
_entity_poly.type
_entity_poly.pdbx_seq_one_letter_code
_entity_poly.pdbx_strand_id
1 'polypeptide(L)'
;MSVLMGLALSLLSACVYEQEGPPEAHFETFSAKPPHGDTVTVCHAYGCKAQTAFTFTPADIAEISALMARVRRDDSPAEERRALAYAIAWMERRVAPTVGTASDRPSMDFTGSGDPSQQDCVDEATNTTSYLVVLQANGLLKYHTVTVPMTKGDLLKATLQGDPVKYWPHWTAVIQEKKTGQRFAVDSWIYADGENPAVVEVEKWYIKDINNLPKATN
;
A
#
# COMPACT_ATOMS: atom_id res chain seq x y z
N MET A 1 27.86 37.69 -41.09
CA MET A 1 27.77 36.24 -40.73
C MET A 1 27.34 36.16 -39.26
N SER A 2 26.03 35.96 -39.07
CA SER A 2 25.42 35.89 -37.73
C SER A 2 25.18 34.42 -37.40
N VAL A 3 25.87 33.93 -36.38
CA VAL A 3 25.71 32.58 -35.84
C VAL A 3 24.53 32.61 -34.87
N LEU A 4 23.39 32.02 -35.28
CA LEU A 4 22.26 31.73 -34.41
C LEU A 4 22.65 30.52 -33.53
N MET A 5 22.90 30.77 -32.26
CA MET A 5 23.09 29.74 -31.24
C MET A 5 21.73 29.32 -30.75
N GLY A 6 21.26 28.19 -31.28
CA GLY A 6 20.02 27.58 -30.85
C GLY A 6 20.16 26.97 -29.47
N LEU A 7 19.47 27.56 -28.51
CA LEU A 7 19.33 27.02 -27.15
C LEU A 7 18.36 25.83 -27.20
N ALA A 8 18.88 24.62 -27.18
CA ALA A 8 18.07 23.42 -26.96
C ALA A 8 17.67 23.40 -25.48
N LEU A 9 16.42 23.79 -25.19
CA LEU A 9 15.80 23.52 -23.91
C LEU A 9 15.56 22.00 -23.81
N SER A 10 16.47 21.31 -23.17
CA SER A 10 16.25 19.95 -22.71
C SER A 10 15.14 20.00 -21.67
N LEU A 11 13.96 19.59 -22.05
CA LEU A 11 12.89 19.25 -21.11
C LEU A 11 13.41 18.09 -20.27
N LEU A 12 13.95 18.40 -19.12
CA LEU A 12 14.14 17.43 -18.04
C LEU A 12 12.74 17.03 -17.61
N SER A 13 12.17 16.03 -18.27
CA SER A 13 11.09 15.24 -17.72
C SER A 13 11.61 14.74 -16.37
N ALA A 14 11.09 15.30 -15.27
CA ALA A 14 11.28 14.71 -13.97
C ALA A 14 10.72 13.29 -14.09
N CYS A 15 11.61 12.32 -14.25
CA CYS A 15 11.23 10.92 -14.14
C CYS A 15 10.75 10.75 -12.69
N VAL A 16 9.43 10.84 -12.48
CA VAL A 16 8.81 10.16 -11.38
C VAL A 16 9.28 8.72 -11.54
N TYR A 17 9.99 8.20 -10.56
CA TYR A 17 10.48 6.82 -10.60
C TYR A 17 9.25 5.92 -10.50
N GLU A 18 8.65 5.66 -11.66
CA GLU A 18 7.52 4.77 -11.80
C GLU A 18 8.05 3.35 -11.71
N GLN A 19 7.96 2.76 -10.53
CA GLN A 19 8.12 1.33 -10.42
C GLN A 19 6.93 0.70 -11.15
N GLU A 20 7.21 0.13 -12.33
CA GLU A 20 6.27 -0.70 -13.05
C GLU A 20 6.66 -2.16 -12.84
N GLY A 21 5.67 -3.02 -12.74
CA GLY A 21 5.90 -4.45 -12.67
C GLY A 21 4.98 -5.19 -11.69
N PRO A 22 5.19 -6.48 -11.59
CA PRO A 22 4.44 -7.31 -10.68
C PRO A 22 4.89 -7.09 -9.22
N PRO A 23 4.05 -7.40 -8.22
CA PRO A 23 4.34 -7.15 -6.80
C PRO A 23 5.53 -7.95 -6.25
N GLU A 24 5.98 -9.00 -6.93
CA GLU A 24 7.06 -9.89 -6.50
C GLU A 24 8.38 -9.15 -6.25
N ALA A 25 8.70 -8.14 -7.05
CA ALA A 25 9.91 -7.34 -6.88
C ALA A 25 10.01 -6.63 -5.53
N HIS A 26 8.87 -6.25 -4.95
CA HIS A 26 8.82 -5.65 -3.62
C HIS A 26 9.17 -6.67 -2.53
N PHE A 27 8.60 -7.87 -2.60
CA PHE A 27 8.91 -8.94 -1.65
C PHE A 27 10.40 -9.30 -1.65
N GLU A 28 11.01 -9.38 -2.84
CA GLU A 28 12.47 -9.61 -2.97
C GLU A 28 13.27 -8.49 -2.31
N THR A 29 12.89 -7.22 -2.54
CA THR A 29 13.60 -6.05 -2.00
C THR A 29 13.67 -6.08 -0.47
N PHE A 30 12.61 -6.50 0.21
CA PHE A 30 12.52 -6.53 1.67
C PHE A 30 12.71 -7.92 2.27
N SER A 31 13.15 -8.90 1.47
CA SER A 31 13.30 -10.30 1.91
C SER A 31 12.03 -10.87 2.55
N ALA A 32 10.89 -10.35 2.12
CA ALA A 32 9.57 -10.79 2.53
C ALA A 32 9.13 -12.01 1.69
N LYS A 33 8.30 -12.86 2.26
CA LYS A 33 7.75 -14.00 1.53
C LYS A 33 6.46 -13.60 0.82
N PRO A 34 6.38 -13.78 -0.52
CA PRO A 34 5.14 -13.52 -1.24
C PRO A 34 4.02 -14.46 -0.80
N PRO A 35 2.75 -14.08 -0.96
CA PRO A 35 1.61 -14.95 -0.71
C PRO A 35 1.66 -16.22 -1.54
N HIS A 36 1.17 -17.32 -0.95
CA HIS A 36 0.97 -18.58 -1.65
C HIS A 36 -0.44 -19.12 -1.39
N GLY A 37 -1.29 -19.11 -2.40
CA GLY A 37 -2.73 -19.36 -2.23
C GLY A 37 -3.34 -18.36 -1.26
N ASP A 38 -4.02 -18.84 -0.23
CA ASP A 38 -4.64 -18.01 0.81
C ASP A 38 -3.71 -17.79 2.03
N THR A 39 -2.45 -18.20 1.94
CA THR A 39 -1.44 -17.98 2.99
C THR A 39 -0.65 -16.72 2.70
N VAL A 40 -0.61 -15.80 3.66
CA VAL A 40 0.23 -14.61 3.67
C VAL A 40 1.34 -14.77 4.70
N THR A 41 2.43 -14.03 4.52
CA THR A 41 3.44 -13.84 5.56
C THR A 41 3.42 -12.37 5.95
N VAL A 42 2.96 -12.10 7.17
CA VAL A 42 2.78 -10.75 7.68
C VAL A 42 4.09 -10.23 8.22
N CYS A 43 4.53 -9.10 7.68
CA CYS A 43 5.70 -8.36 8.13
C CYS A 43 5.35 -7.52 9.36
N HIS A 44 6.28 -7.46 10.34
CA HIS A 44 6.17 -6.61 11.52
C HIS A 44 7.56 -6.34 12.14
N ALA A 45 7.64 -5.52 13.18
CA ALA A 45 8.86 -5.08 13.84
C ALA A 45 9.75 -4.15 12.99
N TYR A 46 9.18 -3.46 12.02
CA TYR A 46 9.77 -2.48 11.11
C TYR A 46 10.72 -3.10 10.06
N GLY A 47 10.41 -2.84 8.79
CA GLY A 47 11.21 -3.30 7.66
C GLY A 47 11.21 -4.82 7.49
N CYS A 48 10.10 -5.50 7.77
CA CYS A 48 9.95 -6.96 7.70
C CYS A 48 10.96 -7.75 8.54
N LYS A 49 11.47 -7.17 9.64
CA LYS A 49 12.41 -7.88 10.53
C LYS A 49 11.83 -9.12 11.18
N ALA A 50 10.54 -9.11 11.47
CA ALA A 50 9.79 -10.27 11.89
C ALA A 50 8.72 -10.61 10.85
N GLN A 51 8.45 -11.89 10.67
CA GLN A 51 7.51 -12.39 9.70
C GLN A 51 6.70 -13.54 10.28
N THR A 52 5.38 -13.44 10.29
CA THR A 52 4.48 -14.45 10.83
C THR A 52 3.50 -14.93 9.76
N ALA A 53 3.44 -16.22 9.51
CA ALA A 53 2.53 -16.79 8.53
C ALA A 53 1.09 -16.83 9.05
N PHE A 54 0.13 -16.51 8.18
CA PHE A 54 -1.29 -16.64 8.44
C PHE A 54 -2.01 -17.19 7.20
N THR A 55 -2.93 -18.12 7.38
CA THR A 55 -3.72 -18.69 6.30
C THR A 55 -5.19 -18.32 6.47
N PHE A 56 -5.76 -17.62 5.50
CA PHE A 56 -7.20 -17.38 5.45
C PHE A 56 -7.92 -18.68 5.11
N THR A 57 -8.91 -19.01 5.91
CA THR A 57 -9.75 -20.19 5.66
C THR A 57 -10.74 -19.93 4.52
N PRO A 58 -11.34 -20.96 3.90
CA PRO A 58 -12.42 -20.76 2.94
C PRO A 58 -13.61 -19.97 3.52
N ALA A 59 -13.87 -20.07 4.82
CA ALA A 59 -14.89 -19.27 5.51
C ALA A 59 -14.50 -17.79 5.59
N ASP A 60 -13.21 -17.49 5.86
CA ASP A 60 -12.68 -16.12 5.85
C ASP A 60 -12.84 -15.49 4.44
N ILE A 61 -12.50 -16.22 3.40
CA ILE A 61 -12.64 -15.76 1.99
C ILE A 61 -14.12 -15.52 1.64
N ALA A 62 -15.00 -16.41 2.06
CA ALA A 62 -16.45 -16.23 1.84
C ALA A 62 -17.00 -15.00 2.59
N GLU A 63 -16.53 -14.74 3.81
CA GLU A 63 -16.93 -13.57 4.60
C GLU A 63 -16.42 -12.26 3.95
N ILE A 64 -15.15 -12.23 3.49
CA ILE A 64 -14.60 -11.09 2.76
C ILE A 64 -15.41 -10.83 1.48
N SER A 65 -15.71 -11.86 0.71
CA SER A 65 -16.52 -11.76 -0.51
C SER A 65 -17.90 -11.15 -0.22
N ALA A 66 -18.57 -11.66 0.81
CA ALA A 66 -19.88 -11.15 1.24
C ALA A 66 -19.80 -9.69 1.74
N LEU A 67 -18.73 -9.33 2.47
CA LEU A 67 -18.47 -7.96 2.90
C LEU A 67 -18.31 -7.03 1.71
N MET A 68 -17.44 -7.39 0.75
CA MET A 68 -17.20 -6.60 -0.46
C MET A 68 -18.47 -6.41 -1.28
N ALA A 69 -19.28 -7.45 -1.42
CA ALA A 69 -20.57 -7.36 -2.11
C ALA A 69 -21.57 -6.43 -1.39
N ARG A 70 -21.63 -6.50 -0.05
CA ARG A 70 -22.54 -5.69 0.76
C ARG A 70 -22.21 -4.19 0.76
N VAL A 71 -20.91 -3.83 0.73
CA VAL A 71 -20.51 -2.42 0.81
C VAL A 71 -20.53 -1.73 -0.55
N ARG A 72 -20.52 -2.44 -1.65
CA ARG A 72 -20.66 -1.86 -3.00
C ARG A 72 -22.08 -1.31 -3.19
N ARG A 73 -22.17 -0.10 -3.75
CA ARG A 73 -23.45 0.53 -4.13
C ARG A 73 -23.82 0.23 -5.58
N ASP A 74 -22.82 0.00 -6.42
CA ASP A 74 -22.96 -0.38 -7.82
C ASP A 74 -21.77 -1.24 -8.30
N ASP A 75 -21.82 -1.71 -9.55
CA ASP A 75 -20.77 -2.51 -10.18
C ASP A 75 -19.83 -1.59 -10.98
N SER A 76 -19.00 -0.83 -10.25
CA SER A 76 -18.02 0.09 -10.82
C SER A 76 -16.63 -0.07 -10.25
N PRO A 77 -15.57 0.42 -10.97
CA PRO A 77 -14.21 0.45 -10.43
C PRO A 77 -14.11 1.25 -9.13
N ALA A 78 -14.85 2.34 -8.99
CA ALA A 78 -14.85 3.17 -7.78
C ALA A 78 -15.40 2.40 -6.57
N GLU A 79 -16.50 1.66 -6.74
CA GLU A 79 -17.08 0.86 -5.67
C GLU A 79 -16.25 -0.39 -5.36
N GLU A 80 -15.50 -0.92 -6.33
CA GLU A 80 -14.50 -1.95 -6.02
C GLU A 80 -13.38 -1.39 -5.15
N ARG A 81 -12.85 -0.19 -5.43
CA ARG A 81 -11.86 0.48 -4.57
C ARG A 81 -12.39 0.72 -3.16
N ARG A 82 -13.65 1.14 -3.05
CA ARG A 82 -14.30 1.28 -1.74
C ARG A 82 -14.40 -0.07 -1.03
N ALA A 83 -14.85 -1.10 -1.71
CA ALA A 83 -15.02 -2.43 -1.12
C ALA A 83 -13.69 -3.06 -0.68
N LEU A 84 -12.62 -2.88 -1.46
CA LEU A 84 -11.31 -3.40 -1.08
C LEU A 84 -10.74 -2.73 0.17
N ALA A 85 -11.02 -1.45 0.42
CA ALA A 85 -10.61 -0.79 1.65
C ALA A 85 -11.22 -1.47 2.88
N TYR A 86 -12.51 -1.85 2.81
CA TYR A 86 -13.17 -2.61 3.88
C TYR A 86 -12.62 -4.03 4.02
N ALA A 87 -12.26 -4.66 2.88
CA ALA A 87 -11.66 -5.99 2.88
C ALA A 87 -10.28 -5.97 3.56
N ILE A 88 -9.42 -5.00 3.24
CA ILE A 88 -8.09 -4.84 3.88
C ILE A 88 -8.25 -4.66 5.38
N ALA A 89 -9.07 -3.71 5.83
CA ALA A 89 -9.32 -3.49 7.24
C ALA A 89 -9.86 -4.75 7.97
N TRP A 90 -10.70 -5.54 7.29
CA TRP A 90 -11.17 -6.81 7.83
C TRP A 90 -10.03 -7.83 7.95
N MET A 91 -9.17 -7.92 6.92
CA MET A 91 -8.04 -8.85 6.88
C MET A 91 -7.01 -8.52 7.97
N GLU A 92 -6.69 -7.25 8.17
CA GLU A 92 -5.82 -6.77 9.27
C GLU A 92 -6.39 -7.21 10.63
N ARG A 93 -7.64 -6.87 10.94
CA ARG A 93 -8.28 -7.29 12.19
C ARG A 93 -8.33 -8.81 12.38
N ARG A 94 -8.42 -9.58 11.29
CA ARG A 94 -8.46 -11.05 11.34
C ARG A 94 -7.09 -11.63 11.66
N VAL A 95 -6.03 -11.00 11.19
CA VAL A 95 -4.64 -11.44 11.29
C VAL A 95 -4.00 -10.97 12.61
N ALA A 96 -4.29 -9.76 13.03
CA ALA A 96 -3.66 -9.09 14.17
C ALA A 96 -3.58 -9.91 15.47
N PRO A 97 -4.61 -10.67 15.90
CA PRO A 97 -4.52 -11.49 17.11
C PRO A 97 -3.49 -12.62 17.00
N THR A 98 -3.22 -13.13 15.80
CA THR A 98 -2.24 -14.20 15.57
C THR A 98 -0.82 -13.65 15.50
N VAL A 99 -0.64 -12.49 14.89
CA VAL A 99 0.66 -11.83 14.71
C VAL A 99 1.05 -11.03 15.93
N GLY A 100 0.09 -10.46 16.64
CA GLY A 100 0.30 -9.61 17.81
C GLY A 100 0.29 -8.12 17.51
N THR A 101 -0.19 -7.71 16.31
CA THR A 101 -0.15 -6.31 15.82
C THR A 101 -1.40 -5.48 16.14
N ALA A 102 -2.37 -6.02 16.88
CA ALA A 102 -3.63 -5.32 17.20
C ALA A 102 -3.46 -3.98 17.95
N SER A 103 -2.25 -3.70 18.48
CA SER A 103 -1.91 -2.44 19.16
C SER A 103 -0.96 -1.57 18.33
N ASP A 104 -0.85 -1.84 17.03
CA ASP A 104 -0.03 -1.03 16.15
C ASP A 104 -0.50 0.42 16.11
N ARG A 105 0.47 1.34 16.20
CA ARG A 105 0.22 2.78 16.24
C ARG A 105 0.36 3.38 14.84
N PRO A 106 -0.62 4.20 14.41
CA PRO A 106 -0.60 4.77 13.07
C PRO A 106 0.58 5.72 12.86
N SER A 107 1.04 5.79 11.63
CA SER A 107 2.07 6.73 11.18
C SER A 107 3.47 6.48 11.78
N MET A 108 4.34 7.50 11.70
CA MET A 108 5.72 7.34 12.12
C MET A 108 5.87 7.31 13.64
N ASP A 109 6.29 6.17 14.16
CA ASP A 109 6.70 6.02 15.55
C ASP A 109 8.11 5.44 15.63
N PHE A 110 9.11 6.31 15.81
CA PHE A 110 10.51 5.88 15.93
C PHE A 110 10.77 4.94 17.13
N THR A 111 9.92 4.97 18.14
CA THR A 111 10.06 4.12 19.32
C THR A 111 9.60 2.68 19.09
N GLY A 112 8.81 2.44 18.03
CA GLY A 112 8.30 1.12 17.67
C GLY A 112 9.31 0.22 16.94
N SER A 113 10.48 0.75 16.55
CA SER A 113 11.46 -0.03 15.79
C SER A 113 11.97 -1.24 16.58
N GLY A 114 11.71 -2.44 16.05
CA GLY A 114 12.07 -3.71 16.68
C GLY A 114 11.03 -4.25 17.67
N ASP A 115 9.97 -3.51 17.95
CA ASP A 115 8.81 -4.01 18.70
C ASP A 115 7.95 -4.89 17.77
N PRO A 116 7.78 -6.20 18.08
CA PRO A 116 7.02 -7.10 17.22
C PRO A 116 5.52 -6.80 17.14
N SER A 117 5.00 -5.92 17.97
CA SER A 117 3.61 -5.47 17.92
C SER A 117 3.40 -4.25 17.02
N GLN A 118 4.48 -3.71 16.44
CA GLN A 118 4.46 -2.48 15.66
C GLN A 118 4.87 -2.72 14.21
N GLN A 119 4.35 -1.89 13.32
CA GLN A 119 4.56 -1.95 11.87
C GLN A 119 5.00 -0.58 11.34
N ASP A 120 5.92 -0.56 10.39
CA ASP A 120 6.26 0.65 9.64
C ASP A 120 5.61 0.65 8.25
N CYS A 121 5.87 1.69 7.46
CA CYS A 121 5.29 1.79 6.12
C CYS A 121 5.77 0.67 5.17
N VAL A 122 6.91 0.04 5.43
CA VAL A 122 7.37 -1.12 4.65
C VAL A 122 6.56 -2.35 5.01
N ASP A 123 6.35 -2.61 6.31
CA ASP A 123 5.53 -3.71 6.81
C ASP A 123 4.10 -3.58 6.26
N GLU A 124 3.49 -2.41 6.42
CA GLU A 124 2.12 -2.14 5.98
C GLU A 124 1.94 -2.24 4.46
N ALA A 125 2.86 -1.67 3.66
CA ALA A 125 2.80 -1.79 2.21
C ALA A 125 2.95 -3.25 1.76
N THR A 126 3.81 -4.02 2.43
CA THR A 126 4.04 -5.45 2.14
C THR A 126 2.81 -6.28 2.50
N ASN A 127 2.23 -6.03 3.68
CA ASN A 127 1.05 -6.75 4.18
C ASN A 127 -0.18 -6.44 3.32
N THR A 128 -0.46 -5.17 3.07
CA THR A 128 -1.57 -4.73 2.21
C THR A 128 -1.43 -5.30 0.80
N THR A 129 -0.21 -5.33 0.22
CA THR A 129 0.05 -5.97 -1.07
C THR A 129 -0.26 -7.46 -1.01
N SER A 130 0.14 -8.16 0.06
CA SER A 130 -0.16 -9.58 0.26
C SER A 130 -1.67 -9.84 0.31
N TYR A 131 -2.41 -9.02 1.04
CA TYR A 131 -3.87 -9.12 1.12
C TYR A 131 -4.54 -8.88 -0.23
N LEU A 132 -4.11 -7.87 -0.97
CA LEU A 132 -4.59 -7.59 -2.32
C LEU A 132 -4.32 -8.75 -3.29
N VAL A 133 -3.15 -9.40 -3.21
CA VAL A 133 -2.82 -10.59 -4.01
C VAL A 133 -3.77 -11.74 -3.68
N VAL A 134 -4.08 -11.99 -2.41
CA VAL A 134 -5.07 -13.00 -2.00
C VAL A 134 -6.46 -12.66 -2.56
N LEU A 135 -6.90 -11.40 -2.46
CA LEU A 135 -8.18 -10.96 -3.04
C LEU A 135 -8.21 -11.18 -4.56
N GLN A 136 -7.13 -10.85 -5.27
CA GLN A 136 -7.01 -11.06 -6.71
C GLN A 136 -7.03 -12.54 -7.07
N ALA A 137 -6.29 -13.39 -6.36
CA ALA A 137 -6.24 -14.84 -6.60
C ALA A 137 -7.61 -15.52 -6.42
N ASN A 138 -8.43 -14.98 -5.50
CA ASN A 138 -9.81 -15.44 -5.27
C ASN A 138 -10.85 -14.79 -6.20
N GLY A 139 -10.41 -14.03 -7.22
CA GLY A 139 -11.32 -13.41 -8.20
C GLY A 139 -12.16 -12.25 -7.66
N LEU A 140 -11.79 -11.68 -6.51
CA LEU A 140 -12.53 -10.60 -5.86
C LEU A 140 -12.20 -9.21 -6.44
N LEU A 141 -11.15 -9.09 -7.26
CA LEU A 141 -10.76 -7.88 -8.00
C LEU A 141 -11.16 -7.98 -9.47
N LYS A 142 -12.35 -7.49 -9.80
CA LYS A 142 -12.91 -7.48 -11.16
C LYS A 142 -12.24 -6.42 -12.04
N TYR A 143 -12.11 -5.21 -11.52
CA TYR A 143 -11.70 -4.01 -12.25
C TYR A 143 -10.23 -3.66 -12.08
N HIS A 144 -9.58 -4.14 -11.02
CA HIS A 144 -8.19 -3.81 -10.71
C HIS A 144 -7.27 -5.03 -10.75
N THR A 145 -5.99 -4.76 -10.90
CA THR A 145 -4.90 -5.72 -10.70
C THR A 145 -3.91 -5.15 -9.70
N VAL A 146 -3.23 -6.04 -8.98
CA VAL A 146 -2.18 -5.66 -8.03
C VAL A 146 -0.89 -5.40 -8.80
N THR A 147 -0.20 -4.32 -8.49
CA THR A 147 1.10 -3.98 -9.07
C THR A 147 2.15 -3.81 -7.98
N VAL A 148 3.40 -3.55 -8.39
CA VAL A 148 4.48 -3.29 -7.44
C VAL A 148 4.15 -2.08 -6.55
N PRO A 149 4.37 -2.17 -5.23
CA PRO A 149 4.28 -1.04 -4.33
C PRO A 149 5.14 0.15 -4.74
N MET A 150 4.73 1.33 -4.36
CA MET A 150 5.45 2.57 -4.65
C MET A 150 5.99 3.21 -3.39
N THR A 151 7.06 3.99 -3.58
CA THR A 151 7.64 4.84 -2.53
C THR A 151 7.65 6.29 -2.95
N LYS A 152 7.48 7.19 -1.99
CA LYS A 152 7.75 8.62 -2.11
C LYS A 152 8.66 9.08 -0.99
N GLY A 153 9.23 10.25 -1.12
CA GLY A 153 10.13 10.85 -0.13
C GLY A 153 11.53 11.06 -0.70
N ASP A 154 12.35 11.76 0.07
CA ASP A 154 13.70 12.14 -0.31
C ASP A 154 14.53 12.30 0.96
N LEU A 155 15.33 11.30 1.29
CA LEU A 155 16.19 11.30 2.47
C LEU A 155 17.17 12.48 2.50
N LEU A 156 17.65 12.93 1.33
CA LEU A 156 18.56 14.07 1.26
C LEU A 156 17.83 15.36 1.65
N LYS A 157 16.62 15.56 1.16
CA LYS A 157 15.77 16.69 1.58
C LYS A 157 15.38 16.60 3.06
N ALA A 158 15.01 15.41 3.54
CA ALA A 158 14.74 15.19 4.96
C ALA A 158 15.87 15.68 5.85
N THR A 159 17.12 15.36 5.46
CA THR A 159 18.31 15.74 6.20
C THR A 159 18.65 17.23 6.05
N LEU A 160 18.59 17.78 4.84
CA LEU A 160 19.02 19.17 4.57
C LEU A 160 17.99 20.21 4.99
N GLN A 161 16.68 19.90 4.94
CA GLN A 161 15.62 20.85 5.25
C GLN A 161 15.08 20.71 6.69
N GLY A 162 15.58 19.72 7.44
CA GLY A 162 15.21 19.55 8.86
C GLY A 162 13.77 19.16 9.11
N ASP A 163 13.06 18.63 8.07
CA ASP A 163 11.71 18.12 8.20
C ASP A 163 11.68 16.62 7.82
N PRO A 164 12.09 15.74 8.75
CA PRO A 164 12.16 14.32 8.50
C PRO A 164 10.78 13.71 8.23
N VAL A 165 9.73 14.20 8.86
CA VAL A 165 8.37 13.65 8.69
C VAL A 165 7.87 13.85 7.26
N LYS A 166 8.06 15.04 6.71
CA LYS A 166 7.58 15.41 5.37
C LYS A 166 8.32 14.70 4.24
N TYR A 167 9.60 14.46 4.39
CA TYR A 167 10.46 13.92 3.33
C TYR A 167 10.92 12.49 3.58
N TRP A 168 10.46 11.85 4.66
CA TRP A 168 10.79 10.46 4.94
C TRP A 168 10.29 9.54 3.84
N PRO A 169 11.08 8.54 3.42
CA PRO A 169 10.60 7.52 2.50
C PRO A 169 9.36 6.83 3.05
N HIS A 170 8.29 6.85 2.28
CA HIS A 170 7.02 6.25 2.64
C HIS A 170 6.54 5.31 1.53
N TRP A 171 6.27 4.07 1.88
CA TRP A 171 5.81 3.02 0.98
C TRP A 171 4.30 2.86 1.06
N THR A 172 3.69 2.43 -0.06
CA THR A 172 2.28 2.07 -0.13
C THR A 172 2.06 0.95 -1.14
N ALA A 173 1.06 0.09 -0.90
CA ALA A 173 0.58 -0.85 -1.89
C ALA A 173 -0.09 -0.12 -3.07
N VAL A 174 -0.10 -0.75 -4.24
CA VAL A 174 -0.67 -0.15 -5.47
C VAL A 174 -1.54 -1.14 -6.22
N ILE A 175 -2.70 -0.66 -6.67
CA ILE A 175 -3.56 -1.35 -7.63
C ILE A 175 -3.67 -0.52 -8.91
N GLN A 176 -3.90 -1.19 -10.04
CA GLN A 176 -4.09 -0.55 -11.34
C GLN A 176 -5.46 -0.92 -11.92
N GLU A 177 -6.22 0.07 -12.35
CA GLU A 177 -7.48 -0.16 -13.05
C GLU A 177 -7.21 -0.73 -14.45
N LYS A 178 -7.73 -1.93 -14.73
CA LYS A 178 -7.45 -2.71 -15.95
C LYS A 178 -7.83 -1.97 -17.24
N LYS A 179 -8.90 -1.17 -17.22
CA LYS A 179 -9.43 -0.49 -18.41
C LYS A 179 -8.67 0.79 -18.75
N THR A 180 -8.29 1.56 -17.76
CA THR A 180 -7.70 2.90 -17.93
C THR A 180 -6.20 2.93 -17.74
N GLY A 181 -5.63 1.93 -17.06
CA GLY A 181 -4.25 1.94 -16.61
C GLY A 181 -4.01 2.84 -15.40
N GLN A 182 -5.04 3.54 -14.89
CA GLN A 182 -4.90 4.42 -13.73
C GLN A 182 -4.51 3.64 -12.48
N ARG A 183 -3.50 4.16 -11.76
CA ARG A 183 -3.00 3.54 -10.54
C ARG A 183 -3.53 4.23 -9.30
N PHE A 184 -3.75 3.44 -8.25
CA PHE A 184 -4.25 3.90 -6.96
C PHE A 184 -3.36 3.35 -5.85
N ALA A 185 -2.89 4.24 -4.99
CA ALA A 185 -2.26 3.88 -3.73
C ALA A 185 -3.32 3.34 -2.76
N VAL A 186 -2.97 2.28 -2.04
CA VAL A 186 -3.77 1.69 -0.96
C VAL A 186 -2.91 1.77 0.30
N ASP A 187 -3.11 2.83 1.08
CA ASP A 187 -2.23 3.24 2.16
C ASP A 187 -2.90 3.02 3.52
N SER A 188 -2.50 1.97 4.24
CA SER A 188 -2.99 1.62 5.57
C SER A 188 -2.16 2.24 6.68
N TRP A 189 -0.86 2.44 6.50
CA TRP A 189 0.07 2.89 7.54
C TRP A 189 -0.30 4.18 8.28
N ILE A 190 -1.02 5.09 7.61
CA ILE A 190 -1.45 6.36 8.21
C ILE A 190 -2.61 6.21 9.20
N TYR A 191 -3.17 5.02 9.33
CA TYR A 191 -4.30 4.69 10.21
C TYR A 191 -3.92 3.58 11.17
N ALA A 192 -4.71 3.40 12.23
CA ALA A 192 -4.51 2.27 13.14
C ALA A 192 -4.85 0.94 12.45
N ASP A 193 -4.18 -0.13 12.86
CA ASP A 193 -4.43 -1.49 12.37
C ASP A 193 -5.93 -1.82 12.36
N GLY A 194 -6.42 -2.34 11.25
CA GLY A 194 -7.84 -2.66 11.05
C GLY A 194 -8.75 -1.47 10.74
N GLU A 195 -8.23 -0.26 10.54
CA GLU A 195 -8.99 0.85 9.96
C GLU A 195 -8.95 0.79 8.42
N ASN A 196 -9.98 1.35 7.77
CA ASN A 196 -10.01 1.37 6.30
C ASN A 196 -8.84 2.20 5.73
N PRO A 197 -7.99 1.65 4.85
CA PRO A 197 -6.90 2.38 4.23
C PRO A 197 -7.39 3.54 3.34
N ALA A 198 -6.52 4.52 3.10
CA ALA A 198 -6.74 5.48 2.04
C ALA A 198 -6.58 4.79 0.67
N VAL A 199 -7.55 5.00 -0.24
CA VAL A 199 -7.44 4.56 -1.63
C VAL A 199 -7.56 5.76 -2.53
N VAL A 200 -6.43 6.23 -3.07
CA VAL A 200 -6.33 7.49 -3.82
C VAL A 200 -5.47 7.32 -5.06
N GLU A 201 -5.73 8.12 -6.08
CA GLU A 201 -4.88 8.16 -7.28
C GLU A 201 -3.41 8.39 -6.91
N VAL A 202 -2.50 7.64 -7.52
CA VAL A 202 -1.06 7.68 -7.21
C VAL A 202 -0.50 9.10 -7.33
N GLU A 203 -0.90 9.87 -8.34
CA GLU A 203 -0.44 11.24 -8.54
C GLU A 203 -0.85 12.14 -7.37
N LYS A 204 -2.07 11.97 -6.85
CA LYS A 204 -2.57 12.71 -5.69
C LYS A 204 -1.87 12.25 -4.41
N TRP A 205 -1.63 10.95 -4.25
CA TRP A 205 -0.88 10.40 -3.12
C TRP A 205 0.55 10.93 -3.08
N TYR A 206 1.20 11.03 -4.25
CA TYR A 206 2.60 11.44 -4.36
C TYR A 206 2.82 12.89 -3.92
N ILE A 207 1.91 13.80 -4.24
CA ILE A 207 2.04 15.25 -3.96
C ILE A 207 1.41 15.67 -2.64
N LYS A 208 0.48 14.90 -2.08
CA LYS A 208 -0.19 15.24 -0.82
C LYS A 208 0.68 14.90 0.38
N ASP A 209 0.55 15.72 1.41
CA ASP A 209 0.97 15.37 2.76
C ASP A 209 0.21 14.10 3.20
N ILE A 210 0.94 13.11 3.72
CA ILE A 210 0.38 11.84 4.18
C ILE A 210 -0.71 12.05 5.25
N ASN A 211 -0.57 13.06 6.11
CA ASN A 211 -1.55 13.37 7.15
C ASN A 211 -2.88 13.91 6.63
N ASN A 212 -2.96 14.24 5.33
CA ASN A 212 -4.14 14.80 4.68
C ASN A 212 -4.78 13.84 3.65
N LEU A 213 -4.43 12.55 3.69
CA LEU A 213 -5.09 11.55 2.83
C LEU A 213 -6.49 11.24 3.38
N PRO A 214 -7.50 11.12 2.50
CA PRO A 214 -8.87 10.86 2.95
C PRO A 214 -9.01 9.40 3.37
N LYS A 215 -9.60 9.16 4.55
CA LYS A 215 -10.13 7.83 4.89
C LYS A 215 -11.18 7.42 3.86
N ALA A 216 -11.23 6.13 3.51
CA ALA A 216 -12.37 5.59 2.81
C ALA A 216 -13.60 5.75 3.72
N THR A 217 -14.47 6.69 3.37
CA THR A 217 -15.66 7.00 4.19
C THR A 217 -16.67 5.87 4.15
N ASN A 218 -17.27 5.61 5.31
CA ASN A 218 -18.41 4.72 5.52
C ASN A 218 -19.61 5.07 4.63
#